data_443a6493b8a092bfbc6610ff805e593a
#
_entry.id   443a6493b8a092bfbc6610ff805e593a
#
_cell.length_a   1.000
_cell.length_b   1.000
_cell.length_c   1.000
_cell.angle_alpha   90.00
_cell.angle_beta   90.00
_cell.angle_gamma   90.00
#
_symmetry.space_group_name_H-M   'P 1'
#
loop_
_entity.id
_entity.type
_entity.pdbx_description
1 polymer ?
#
loop_
_entity_poly.entity_id
_entity_poly.type
_entity_poly.pdbx_seq_one_letter_code
_entity_poly.pdbx_strand_id
1 'polypeptide(L)'
;MTSGVGGQLSLTVDLDAMRSRLAELEADNAHLRGMLKLSQQDGKRPGAAPTVMFDAAPGSLTSASSGREKVNFYASLFRARTDVYAVRWDSDRTGRGGWMPAAPGGFRKGVRPADRQYLPLTEEVLTRHLKGDMEIGLYPLLDSDRCHWLAADFDGPTALLDALAYLKAARAHAVTAALEVSRSGVGAHVWVFFTSAVPAALARQLGTGLLREAMMMAG
;
A
#
# COMPACT_ATOMS: atom_id res chain seq x y z
N MET A 1 -30.49 -13.14 44.16
CA MET A 1 -29.16 -12.54 44.29
C MET A 1 -28.15 -13.50 43.74
N THR A 2 -27.89 -13.43 42.44
CA THR A 2 -26.76 -14.11 41.77
C THR A 2 -26.47 -13.36 40.46
N SER A 3 -25.68 -12.32 40.54
CA SER A 3 -25.14 -11.66 39.39
C SER A 3 -23.75 -11.11 39.78
N GLY A 4 -22.69 -11.64 39.25
CA GLY A 4 -21.39 -11.01 39.48
C GLY A 4 -20.11 -11.81 39.17
N VAL A 5 -20.19 -12.98 38.55
CA VAL A 5 -18.97 -13.79 38.32
C VAL A 5 -18.60 -13.92 36.82
N GLY A 6 -19.50 -13.65 35.88
CA GLY A 6 -19.25 -13.86 34.45
C GLY A 6 -18.40 -12.79 33.76
N GLY A 7 -18.35 -11.57 34.26
CA GLY A 7 -17.67 -10.47 33.58
C GLY A 7 -16.15 -10.42 33.79
N GLN A 8 -15.65 -10.95 34.89
CA GLN A 8 -14.23 -10.91 35.24
C GLN A 8 -13.40 -11.99 34.52
N LEU A 9 -14.02 -13.13 34.26
CA LEU A 9 -13.36 -14.24 33.54
C LEU A 9 -13.16 -13.94 32.05
N SER A 10 -14.06 -13.19 31.43
CA SER A 10 -13.94 -12.82 30.01
C SER A 10 -12.81 -11.84 29.76
N LEU A 11 -12.58 -10.88 30.65
CA LEU A 11 -11.48 -9.91 30.52
C LEU A 11 -10.10 -10.50 30.76
N THR A 12 -9.97 -11.45 31.67
CA THR A 12 -8.69 -12.14 31.94
C THR A 12 -8.30 -13.09 30.82
N VAL A 13 -9.27 -13.79 30.23
CA VAL A 13 -9.03 -14.69 29.07
C VAL A 13 -8.60 -13.86 27.85
N ASP A 14 -9.16 -12.68 27.64
CA ASP A 14 -8.82 -11.80 26.53
C ASP A 14 -7.41 -11.21 26.70
N LEU A 15 -7.01 -10.82 27.90
CA LEU A 15 -5.65 -10.33 28.19
C LEU A 15 -4.57 -11.40 28.02
N ASP A 16 -4.84 -12.63 28.40
CA ASP A 16 -3.90 -13.73 28.24
C ASP A 16 -3.77 -14.14 26.77
N ALA A 17 -4.85 -14.13 26.02
CA ALA A 17 -4.83 -14.31 24.56
C ALA A 17 -4.03 -13.20 23.86
N MET A 18 -4.19 -11.95 24.28
CA MET A 18 -3.41 -10.82 23.76
C MET A 18 -1.91 -10.95 24.10
N ARG A 19 -1.56 -11.34 25.32
CA ARG A 19 -0.16 -11.58 25.71
C ARG A 19 0.47 -12.70 24.92
N SER A 20 -0.24 -13.81 24.71
CA SER A 20 0.23 -14.93 23.89
C SER A 20 0.47 -14.49 22.46
N ARG A 21 -0.45 -13.72 21.89
CA ARG A 21 -0.32 -13.20 20.53
C ARG A 21 0.83 -12.21 20.39
N LEU A 22 1.07 -11.36 21.40
CA LEU A 22 2.22 -10.46 21.42
C LEU A 22 3.53 -11.24 21.43
N ALA A 23 3.64 -12.27 22.28
CA ALA A 23 4.84 -13.12 22.36
C ALA A 23 5.10 -13.86 21.03
N GLU A 24 4.07 -14.37 20.36
CA GLU A 24 4.20 -14.97 19.03
C GLU A 24 4.74 -13.95 18.01
N LEU A 25 4.14 -12.74 17.95
CA LEU A 25 4.57 -11.70 17.04
C LEU A 25 6.01 -11.21 17.31
N GLU A 26 6.43 -11.16 18.58
CA GLU A 26 7.82 -10.84 18.94
C GLU A 26 8.79 -11.92 18.50
N ALA A 27 8.42 -13.20 18.67
CA ALA A 27 9.22 -14.33 18.20
C ALA A 27 9.33 -14.37 16.68
N ASP A 28 8.22 -14.16 15.97
CA ASP A 28 8.19 -14.04 14.52
C ASP A 28 9.07 -12.87 14.03
N ASN A 29 8.97 -11.71 14.68
CA ASN A 29 9.78 -10.56 14.34
C ASN A 29 11.29 -10.84 14.54
N ALA A 30 11.65 -11.51 15.61
CA ALA A 30 13.03 -11.91 15.86
C ALA A 30 13.54 -12.91 14.81
N HIS A 31 12.71 -13.90 14.45
CA HIS A 31 13.00 -14.87 13.40
C HIS A 31 13.18 -14.17 12.03
N LEU A 32 12.24 -13.29 11.65
CA LEU A 32 12.29 -12.53 10.41
C LEU A 32 13.54 -11.65 10.30
N ARG A 33 13.93 -10.98 11.40
CA ARG A 33 15.18 -10.20 11.48
C ARG A 33 16.42 -11.08 11.30
N GLY A 34 16.41 -12.27 11.88
CA GLY A 34 17.49 -13.23 11.72
C GLY A 34 17.64 -13.70 10.27
N MET A 35 16.55 -14.04 9.61
CA MET A 35 16.53 -14.47 8.20
C MET A 35 17.02 -13.38 7.26
N LEU A 36 16.61 -12.13 7.49
CA LEU A 36 17.02 -10.99 6.67
C LEU A 36 18.41 -10.45 7.04
N LYS A 37 19.10 -11.06 8.00
CA LYS A 37 20.39 -10.58 8.50
C LYS A 37 20.37 -9.09 8.91
N LEU A 38 19.21 -8.63 9.39
CA LEU A 38 19.05 -7.27 9.87
C LEU A 38 19.72 -7.13 11.23
N SER A 39 20.65 -6.18 11.37
CA SER A 39 21.28 -5.89 12.66
C SER A 39 20.29 -5.21 13.61
N GLN A 40 20.52 -5.31 14.92
CA GLN A 40 19.73 -4.55 15.91
C GLN A 40 19.87 -3.03 15.76
N GLN A 41 20.91 -2.56 15.05
CA GLN A 41 21.16 -1.16 14.76
C GLN A 41 20.30 -0.63 13.61
N ASP A 42 19.78 -1.51 12.73
CA ASP A 42 18.91 -1.11 11.63
C ASP A 42 17.54 -0.59 12.10
N GLY A 43 17.18 -0.81 13.36
CA GLY A 43 16.00 -0.23 14.02
C GLY A 43 16.24 1.14 14.69
N LYS A 44 17.51 1.53 14.91
CA LYS A 44 17.88 2.87 15.34
C LYS A 44 18.22 3.68 14.10
N ARG A 45 17.35 4.63 13.74
CA ARG A 45 17.62 5.61 12.69
C ARG A 45 19.02 6.20 12.87
N PRO A 46 19.94 6.05 11.91
CA PRO A 46 21.08 6.94 11.83
C PRO A 46 20.53 8.36 11.60
N GLY A 47 21.05 9.35 12.28
CA GLY A 47 20.60 10.74 12.23
C GLY A 47 20.92 11.49 10.93
N ALA A 48 20.77 10.85 9.78
CA ALA A 48 20.65 11.53 8.51
C ALA A 48 19.17 11.39 8.10
N ALA A 49 18.43 12.49 8.19
CA ALA A 49 17.11 12.56 7.56
C ALA A 49 17.28 12.11 6.10
N PRO A 50 16.48 11.14 5.61
CA PRO A 50 16.47 10.81 4.21
C PRO A 50 16.19 12.11 3.47
N THR A 51 17.01 12.46 2.50
CA THR A 51 16.74 13.56 1.58
C THR A 51 15.37 13.25 0.98
N VAL A 52 14.36 14.01 1.40
CA VAL A 52 12.99 13.80 0.97
C VAL A 52 12.98 14.08 -0.52
N MET A 53 12.69 13.05 -1.31
CA MET A 53 12.62 13.14 -2.79
C MET A 53 11.43 13.96 -3.28
N PHE A 54 10.79 14.73 -2.40
CA PHE A 54 9.66 15.58 -2.71
C PHE A 54 10.10 17.03 -2.57
N ASP A 55 10.12 17.76 -3.69
CA ASP A 55 10.26 19.21 -3.69
C ASP A 55 9.15 19.82 -2.83
N ALA A 56 9.54 20.65 -1.85
CA ALA A 56 8.69 21.27 -0.85
C ALA A 56 7.75 20.25 -0.19
N ALA A 57 8.27 19.54 0.82
CA ALA A 57 7.40 18.85 1.74
C ALA A 57 6.39 19.86 2.31
N PRO A 58 5.09 19.77 2.00
CA PRO A 58 4.10 20.37 2.86
C PRO A 58 4.41 19.82 4.24
N GLY A 59 4.40 20.63 5.29
CA GLY A 59 4.78 20.22 6.62
C GLY A 59 4.25 18.82 6.95
N SER A 60 5.04 18.00 7.62
CA SER A 60 4.78 16.58 7.82
C SER A 60 3.32 16.35 8.23
N LEU A 61 2.58 15.55 7.45
CA LEU A 61 1.21 15.20 7.80
C LEU A 61 1.18 14.52 9.16
N THR A 62 0.24 14.94 9.98
CA THR A 62 -0.02 14.35 11.30
C THR A 62 -1.47 13.88 11.38
N SER A 63 -1.82 13.21 12.47
CA SER A 63 -3.23 12.86 12.74
C SER A 63 -4.10 14.12 12.82
N ALA A 64 -3.53 15.25 13.28
CA ALA A 64 -4.21 16.54 13.42
C ALA A 64 -4.34 17.33 12.11
N SER A 65 -3.65 16.94 11.03
CA SER A 65 -3.79 17.59 9.72
C SER A 65 -5.23 17.50 9.21
N SER A 66 -5.68 18.58 8.57
CA SER A 66 -7.02 18.65 8.00
C SER A 66 -7.25 17.58 6.92
N GLY A 67 -8.51 17.22 6.69
CA GLY A 67 -8.88 16.28 5.62
C GLY A 67 -8.37 16.73 4.26
N ARG A 68 -8.42 18.03 3.97
CA ARG A 68 -7.93 18.60 2.70
C ARG A 68 -6.41 18.46 2.55
N GLU A 69 -5.64 18.70 3.60
CA GLU A 69 -4.18 18.49 3.57
C GLU A 69 -3.85 17.03 3.30
N LYS A 70 -4.58 16.09 3.93
CA LYS A 70 -4.41 14.65 3.70
C LYS A 70 -4.75 14.26 2.26
N VAL A 71 -5.83 14.77 1.69
CA VAL A 71 -6.22 14.53 0.29
C VAL A 71 -5.17 15.10 -0.68
N ASN A 72 -4.72 16.33 -0.46
CA ASN A 72 -3.69 16.96 -1.30
C ASN A 72 -2.38 16.18 -1.27
N PHE A 73 -1.96 15.75 -0.10
CA PHE A 73 -0.75 14.94 0.05
C PHE A 73 -0.90 13.59 -0.67
N TYR A 74 -2.02 12.90 -0.47
CA TYR A 74 -2.30 11.63 -1.15
C TYR A 74 -2.27 11.80 -2.67
N ALA A 75 -2.96 12.82 -3.19
CA ALA A 75 -2.97 13.14 -4.61
C ALA A 75 -1.58 13.48 -5.17
N SER A 76 -0.72 14.10 -4.35
CA SER A 76 0.66 14.42 -4.76
C SER A 76 1.57 13.20 -4.82
N LEU A 77 1.36 12.19 -3.97
CA LEU A 77 2.07 10.93 -3.99
C LEU A 77 1.60 10.02 -5.13
N PHE A 78 0.30 9.76 -5.15
CA PHE A 78 -0.34 8.82 -6.07
C PHE A 78 -0.82 9.50 -7.36
N ARG A 79 0.05 10.32 -7.96
CA ARG A 79 -0.24 10.96 -9.25
C ARG A 79 -0.48 9.92 -10.33
N ALA A 80 -1.66 9.95 -10.94
CA ALA A 80 -2.14 8.98 -11.90
C ALA A 80 -3.02 9.68 -12.94
N ARG A 81 -3.67 8.94 -13.83
CA ARG A 81 -4.72 9.50 -14.71
C ARG A 81 -5.82 10.12 -13.86
N THR A 82 -6.30 11.27 -14.29
CA THR A 82 -7.40 12.00 -13.62
C THR A 82 -8.72 11.89 -14.38
N ASP A 83 -8.69 11.38 -15.60
CA ASP A 83 -9.87 11.22 -16.48
C ASP A 83 -10.62 9.91 -16.19
N VAL A 84 -10.02 8.98 -15.43
CA VAL A 84 -10.59 7.68 -15.08
C VAL A 84 -10.02 7.16 -13.77
N TYR A 85 -10.82 6.45 -13.01
CA TYR A 85 -10.40 5.61 -11.89
C TYR A 85 -11.16 4.29 -11.89
N ALA A 86 -10.66 3.29 -11.17
CA ALA A 86 -11.36 2.01 -11.02
C ALA A 86 -12.18 2.00 -9.73
N VAL A 87 -13.30 1.28 -9.78
CA VAL A 87 -14.13 0.97 -8.60
C VAL A 87 -14.18 -0.54 -8.39
N ARG A 88 -14.20 -0.96 -7.14
CA ARG A 88 -14.43 -2.34 -6.79
C ARG A 88 -15.89 -2.71 -7.00
N TRP A 89 -16.10 -3.90 -7.51
CA TRP A 89 -17.43 -4.52 -7.57
C TRP A 89 -17.39 -5.92 -6.97
N ASP A 90 -18.45 -6.28 -6.30
CA ASP A 90 -18.63 -7.63 -5.76
C ASP A 90 -20.01 -8.12 -6.19
N SER A 91 -20.10 -9.42 -6.48
CA SER A 91 -21.34 -10.08 -6.91
C SER A 91 -21.77 -11.11 -5.88
N ASP A 92 -22.82 -10.81 -5.13
CA ASP A 92 -23.40 -11.72 -4.14
C ASP A 92 -23.85 -13.05 -4.78
N ARG A 93 -24.29 -13.01 -6.05
CA ARG A 93 -24.74 -14.17 -6.78
C ARG A 93 -23.64 -15.18 -7.11
N THR A 94 -22.41 -14.71 -7.36
CA THR A 94 -21.31 -15.56 -7.83
C THR A 94 -20.14 -15.63 -6.83
N GLY A 95 -20.17 -14.85 -5.76
CA GLY A 95 -19.05 -14.67 -4.83
C GLY A 95 -17.80 -14.09 -5.48
N ARG A 96 -17.91 -13.55 -6.69
CA ARG A 96 -16.78 -12.96 -7.42
C ARG A 96 -16.78 -11.46 -7.29
N GLY A 97 -15.59 -10.90 -7.08
CA GLY A 97 -15.32 -9.47 -7.10
C GLY A 97 -14.24 -9.12 -8.11
N GLY A 98 -14.05 -7.84 -8.33
CA GLY A 98 -13.02 -7.34 -9.23
C GLY A 98 -13.03 -5.83 -9.35
N TRP A 99 -12.24 -5.34 -10.28
CA TRP A 99 -12.11 -3.92 -10.55
C TRP A 99 -12.63 -3.59 -11.93
N MET A 100 -13.30 -2.46 -12.07
CA MET A 100 -13.76 -1.94 -13.34
C MET A 100 -13.64 -0.42 -13.39
N PRO A 101 -13.45 0.19 -14.59
CA PRO A 101 -13.48 1.64 -14.72
C PRO A 101 -14.80 2.22 -14.22
N ALA A 102 -14.74 3.31 -13.47
CA ALA A 102 -15.93 4.05 -13.06
C ALA A 102 -16.57 4.70 -14.29
N ALA A 103 -17.86 4.46 -14.49
CA ALA A 103 -18.62 4.97 -15.63
C ALA A 103 -20.02 5.43 -15.20
N PRO A 104 -20.60 6.45 -15.89
CA PRO A 104 -21.96 6.89 -15.63
C PRO A 104 -22.96 5.74 -15.80
N GLY A 105 -23.78 5.48 -14.78
CA GLY A 105 -24.74 4.41 -14.79
C GLY A 105 -24.15 2.99 -14.70
N GLY A 106 -22.85 2.89 -14.33
CA GLY A 106 -22.13 1.62 -14.19
C GLY A 106 -21.52 1.11 -15.49
N PHE A 107 -20.65 0.11 -15.37
CA PHE A 107 -19.97 -0.50 -16.53
C PHE A 107 -20.93 -1.37 -17.35
N ARG A 108 -21.08 -1.05 -18.63
CA ARG A 108 -21.93 -1.82 -19.56
C ARG A 108 -21.08 -2.68 -20.49
N LYS A 109 -21.37 -3.98 -20.56
CA LYS A 109 -20.78 -4.90 -21.55
C LYS A 109 -21.28 -4.52 -22.95
N GLY A 110 -20.42 -4.69 -23.97
CA GLY A 110 -20.79 -4.47 -25.37
C GLY A 110 -20.62 -3.04 -25.90
N VAL A 111 -20.34 -2.06 -25.02
CA VAL A 111 -19.97 -0.71 -25.47
C VAL A 111 -18.56 -0.72 -26.01
N ARG A 112 -18.35 -0.22 -27.24
CA ARG A 112 -17.00 -0.13 -27.83
C ARG A 112 -16.10 0.78 -26.97
N PRO A 113 -14.80 0.49 -26.83
CA PRO A 113 -13.90 1.30 -26.02
C PRO A 113 -13.92 2.79 -26.35
N ALA A 114 -14.03 3.15 -27.64
CA ALA A 114 -14.10 4.54 -28.11
C ALA A 114 -15.39 5.29 -27.69
N ASP A 115 -16.46 4.55 -27.40
CA ASP A 115 -17.76 5.14 -27.01
C ASP A 115 -17.96 5.15 -25.48
N ARG A 116 -16.95 4.68 -24.72
CA ARG A 116 -17.03 4.61 -23.26
C ARG A 116 -16.77 5.97 -22.65
N GLN A 117 -17.68 6.41 -21.81
CA GLN A 117 -17.49 7.57 -20.94
C GLN A 117 -17.04 7.08 -19.57
N TYR A 118 -16.02 7.70 -19.02
CA TYR A 118 -15.50 7.41 -17.68
C TYR A 118 -15.77 8.58 -16.75
N LEU A 119 -15.82 8.28 -15.46
CA LEU A 119 -15.91 9.30 -14.41
C LEU A 119 -14.50 9.77 -14.04
N PRO A 120 -14.30 11.09 -13.90
CA PRO A 120 -13.00 11.64 -13.53
C PRO A 120 -12.68 11.37 -12.05
N LEU A 121 -11.39 11.23 -11.75
CA LEU A 121 -10.86 11.18 -10.39
C LEU A 121 -10.86 12.60 -9.81
N THR A 122 -11.80 12.89 -8.94
CA THR A 122 -11.95 14.20 -8.30
C THR A 122 -11.46 14.22 -6.87
N GLU A 123 -11.28 15.41 -6.28
CA GLU A 123 -10.97 15.58 -4.86
C GLU A 123 -12.05 14.92 -3.96
N GLU A 124 -13.30 14.96 -4.39
CA GLU A 124 -14.41 14.30 -3.66
C GLU A 124 -14.24 12.77 -3.64
N VAL A 125 -13.87 12.16 -4.78
CA VAL A 125 -13.61 10.73 -4.89
C VAL A 125 -12.46 10.33 -3.95
N LEU A 126 -11.35 11.09 -3.96
CA LEU A 126 -10.22 10.87 -3.06
C LEU A 126 -10.62 11.04 -1.59
N THR A 127 -11.44 12.04 -1.28
CA THR A 127 -11.95 12.28 0.06
C THR A 127 -12.76 11.09 0.57
N ARG A 128 -13.66 10.55 -0.25
CA ARG A 128 -14.47 9.37 0.09
C ARG A 128 -13.60 8.13 0.28
N HIS A 129 -12.60 7.96 -0.58
CA HIS A 129 -11.63 6.86 -0.44
C HIS A 129 -10.86 6.93 0.89
N LEU A 130 -10.30 8.09 1.23
CA LEU A 130 -9.55 8.28 2.47
C LEU A 130 -10.43 8.20 3.74
N LYS A 131 -11.74 8.42 3.62
CA LYS A 131 -12.71 8.16 4.70
C LYS A 131 -13.09 6.68 4.83
N GLY A 132 -12.76 5.86 3.84
CA GLY A 132 -13.17 4.45 3.80
C GLY A 132 -14.58 4.24 3.23
N ASP A 133 -15.22 5.28 2.67
CA ASP A 133 -16.56 5.21 2.09
C ASP A 133 -16.59 4.45 0.74
N MET A 134 -15.44 4.32 0.09
CA MET A 134 -15.29 3.59 -1.17
C MET A 134 -13.85 3.12 -1.40
N GLU A 135 -13.69 1.99 -2.07
CA GLU A 135 -12.41 1.53 -2.57
C GLU A 135 -12.22 1.97 -4.03
N ILE A 136 -11.08 2.57 -4.33
CA ILE A 136 -10.72 2.98 -5.68
C ILE A 136 -9.40 2.35 -6.12
N GLY A 137 -9.26 2.14 -7.43
CA GLY A 137 -7.99 1.82 -8.07
C GLY A 137 -7.54 2.95 -8.97
N LEU A 138 -6.24 3.21 -9.00
CA LEU A 138 -5.65 4.27 -9.83
C LEU A 138 -5.03 3.67 -11.09
N TYR A 139 -5.07 4.41 -12.19
CA TYR A 139 -4.38 4.07 -13.42
C TYR A 139 -3.06 4.85 -13.50
N PRO A 140 -1.92 4.23 -13.13
CA PRO A 140 -0.63 4.92 -13.06
C PRO A 140 -0.04 5.27 -14.41
N LEU A 141 -0.40 4.54 -15.47
CA LEU A 141 0.12 4.78 -16.81
C LEU A 141 -0.58 5.97 -17.45
N LEU A 142 0.16 7.05 -17.65
CA LEU A 142 -0.30 8.24 -18.33
C LEU A 142 -0.33 8.03 -19.85
N ASP A 143 -1.06 8.89 -20.59
CA ASP A 143 -1.19 8.82 -22.06
C ASP A 143 0.16 8.91 -22.80
N SER A 144 1.20 9.45 -22.15
CA SER A 144 2.56 9.54 -22.66
C SER A 144 3.45 8.32 -22.33
N ASP A 145 2.89 7.19 -21.93
CA ASP A 145 3.60 6.00 -21.46
C ASP A 145 4.58 6.28 -20.30
N ARG A 146 4.21 7.19 -19.43
CA ARG A 146 4.97 7.60 -18.26
C ARG A 146 4.19 7.31 -16.98
N CYS A 147 4.90 7.23 -15.86
CA CYS A 147 4.30 7.06 -14.54
C CYS A 147 5.06 7.85 -13.48
N HIS A 148 4.39 8.14 -12.36
CA HIS A 148 4.98 8.84 -11.21
C HIS A 148 5.38 7.89 -10.08
N TRP A 149 4.98 6.65 -10.13
CA TRP A 149 5.29 5.64 -9.13
C TRP A 149 5.22 4.25 -9.73
N LEU A 150 5.85 3.31 -9.07
CA LEU A 150 5.65 1.88 -9.28
C LEU A 150 5.28 1.22 -7.95
N ALA A 151 4.55 0.13 -8.03
CA ALA A 151 4.25 -0.74 -6.90
C ALA A 151 4.73 -2.16 -7.21
N ALA A 152 5.32 -2.80 -6.21
CA ALA A 152 5.51 -4.25 -6.20
C ALA A 152 4.51 -4.83 -5.21
N ASP A 153 3.74 -5.81 -5.67
CA ASP A 153 2.68 -6.46 -4.91
C ASP A 153 3.12 -7.86 -4.50
N PHE A 154 2.95 -8.19 -3.24
CA PHE A 154 3.37 -9.43 -2.63
C PHE A 154 2.19 -10.08 -1.92
N ASP A 155 1.87 -11.30 -2.35
CA ASP A 155 0.78 -12.09 -1.82
C ASP A 155 1.26 -13.42 -1.23
N GLY A 156 0.41 -14.03 -0.41
CA GLY A 156 0.66 -15.35 0.15
C GLY A 156 1.42 -15.35 1.48
N PRO A 157 1.80 -16.53 1.98
CA PRO A 157 2.33 -16.69 3.33
C PRO A 157 3.65 -15.97 3.60
N THR A 158 4.44 -15.70 2.56
CA THR A 158 5.77 -15.07 2.64
C THR A 158 5.74 -13.61 2.22
N ALA A 159 4.56 -13.06 1.89
CA ALA A 159 4.41 -11.70 1.32
C ALA A 159 5.19 -10.61 2.06
N LEU A 160 5.14 -10.60 3.38
CA LEU A 160 5.87 -9.60 4.17
C LEU A 160 7.38 -9.81 4.11
N LEU A 161 7.85 -11.05 4.11
CA LEU A 161 9.27 -11.38 3.98
C LEU A 161 9.81 -10.96 2.61
N ASP A 162 9.07 -11.28 1.56
CA ASP A 162 9.43 -10.96 0.19
C ASP A 162 9.45 -9.44 -0.03
N ALA A 163 8.48 -8.72 0.53
CA ALA A 163 8.43 -7.26 0.51
C ALA A 163 9.61 -6.63 1.27
N LEU A 164 10.00 -7.20 2.42
CA LEU A 164 11.17 -6.73 3.18
C LEU A 164 12.49 -7.02 2.44
N ALA A 165 12.61 -8.17 1.75
CA ALA A 165 13.75 -8.46 0.90
C ALA A 165 13.86 -7.46 -0.27
N TYR A 166 12.72 -7.16 -0.91
CA TYR A 166 12.63 -6.14 -1.95
C TYR A 166 13.02 -4.74 -1.43
N LEU A 167 12.53 -4.36 -0.27
CA LEU A 167 12.90 -3.09 0.38
C LEU A 167 14.39 -3.02 0.69
N LYS A 168 15.00 -4.14 1.08
CA LYS A 168 16.45 -4.25 1.33
C LYS A 168 17.24 -4.07 0.02
N ALA A 169 16.81 -4.70 -1.08
CA ALA A 169 17.39 -4.51 -2.40
C ALA A 169 17.29 -3.05 -2.85
N ALA A 170 16.10 -2.43 -2.72
CA ALA A 170 15.92 -1.01 -3.03
C ALA A 170 16.89 -0.12 -2.25
N ARG A 171 17.07 -0.37 -0.96
CA ARG A 171 17.99 0.37 -0.10
C ARG A 171 19.46 0.20 -0.51
N ALA A 172 19.87 -1.00 -0.94
CA ALA A 172 21.22 -1.27 -1.41
C ALA A 172 21.58 -0.44 -2.67
N HIS A 173 20.57 -0.09 -3.47
CA HIS A 173 20.71 0.77 -4.65
C HIS A 173 20.35 2.24 -4.40
N ALA A 174 20.24 2.67 -3.14
CA ALA A 174 19.82 4.02 -2.76
C ALA A 174 18.45 4.43 -3.34
N VAL A 175 17.58 3.47 -3.64
CA VAL A 175 16.21 3.71 -4.06
C VAL A 175 15.32 3.86 -2.83
N THR A 176 14.69 5.04 -2.69
CA THR A 176 13.73 5.27 -1.62
C THR A 176 12.43 4.53 -1.92
N ALA A 177 12.04 3.64 -1.01
CA ALA A 177 10.82 2.85 -1.12
C ALA A 177 10.07 2.81 0.21
N ALA A 178 8.76 2.68 0.15
CA ALA A 178 7.86 2.60 1.30
C ALA A 178 7.13 1.26 1.31
N LEU A 179 7.11 0.61 2.47
CA LEU A 179 6.36 -0.63 2.70
C LEU A 179 4.97 -0.30 3.24
N GLU A 180 3.97 -0.92 2.65
CA GLU A 180 2.60 -0.97 3.13
C GLU A 180 2.20 -2.42 3.39
N VAL A 181 1.62 -2.68 4.55
CA VAL A 181 0.96 -3.98 4.82
C VAL A 181 -0.49 -3.85 4.38
N SER A 182 -0.96 -4.81 3.59
CA SER A 182 -2.34 -4.80 3.10
C SER A 182 -3.35 -4.83 4.25
N ARG A 183 -4.55 -4.32 4.01
CA ARG A 183 -5.64 -4.28 5.00
C ARG A 183 -5.98 -5.66 5.57
N SER A 184 -5.80 -6.73 4.81
CA SER A 184 -5.99 -8.11 5.26
C SER A 184 -4.92 -8.59 6.23
N GLY A 185 -3.76 -7.91 6.29
CA GLY A 185 -2.58 -8.32 7.07
C GLY A 185 -1.77 -9.44 6.46
N VAL A 186 -2.18 -10.01 5.33
CA VAL A 186 -1.52 -11.16 4.68
C VAL A 186 -0.82 -10.84 3.36
N GLY A 187 -0.97 -9.61 2.86
CA GLY A 187 -0.27 -9.11 1.68
C GLY A 187 0.55 -7.87 2.02
N ALA A 188 1.45 -7.48 1.14
CA ALA A 188 2.25 -6.28 1.29
C ALA A 188 2.51 -5.62 -0.06
N HIS A 189 2.63 -4.29 -0.06
CA HIS A 189 3.02 -3.51 -1.23
C HIS A 189 4.31 -2.76 -0.94
N VAL A 190 5.19 -2.65 -1.92
CA VAL A 190 6.34 -1.75 -1.85
C VAL A 190 6.21 -0.69 -2.93
N TRP A 191 6.15 0.57 -2.49
CA TRP A 191 5.95 1.74 -3.33
C TRP A 191 7.27 2.46 -3.59
N VAL A 192 7.54 2.81 -4.84
CA VAL A 192 8.61 3.74 -5.23
C VAL A 192 7.98 4.91 -5.94
N PHE A 193 8.15 6.11 -5.40
CA PHE A 193 7.63 7.36 -5.95
C PHE A 193 8.73 8.12 -6.66
N PHE A 194 8.43 8.64 -7.85
CA PHE A 194 9.35 9.44 -8.65
C PHE A 194 9.02 10.93 -8.52
N THR A 195 10.05 11.77 -8.41
CA THR A 195 9.90 13.23 -8.31
C THR A 195 9.24 13.82 -9.57
N SER A 196 9.53 13.23 -10.73
CA SER A 196 8.92 13.57 -12.02
C SER A 196 8.42 12.32 -12.71
N ALA A 197 7.53 12.48 -13.70
CA ALA A 197 7.09 11.35 -14.50
C ALA A 197 8.28 10.70 -15.23
N VAL A 198 8.42 9.40 -15.15
CA VAL A 198 9.44 8.61 -15.83
C VAL A 198 8.81 7.68 -16.87
N PRO A 199 9.52 7.27 -17.93
CA PRO A 199 9.02 6.25 -18.84
C PRO A 199 8.64 4.97 -18.10
N ALA A 200 7.44 4.48 -18.30
CA ALA A 200 6.93 3.30 -17.60
C ALA A 200 7.78 2.04 -17.86
N ALA A 201 8.41 1.96 -19.04
CA ALA A 201 9.36 0.88 -19.34
C ALA A 201 10.57 0.88 -18.39
N LEU A 202 11.13 2.07 -18.08
CA LEU A 202 12.26 2.20 -17.14
C LEU A 202 11.81 1.91 -15.70
N ALA A 203 10.63 2.38 -15.29
CA ALA A 203 10.07 2.04 -13.98
C ALA A 203 9.91 0.52 -13.82
N ARG A 204 9.42 -0.16 -14.85
CA ARG A 204 9.29 -1.63 -14.87
C ARG A 204 10.63 -2.34 -14.81
N GLN A 205 11.64 -1.84 -15.55
CA GLN A 205 13.01 -2.39 -15.51
C GLN A 205 13.60 -2.26 -14.09
N LEU A 206 13.46 -1.10 -13.46
CA LEU A 206 13.86 -0.89 -12.08
C LEU A 206 13.17 -1.88 -11.14
N GLY A 207 11.83 -1.95 -11.19
CA GLY A 207 11.06 -2.85 -10.33
C GLY A 207 11.45 -4.32 -10.50
N THR A 208 11.64 -4.78 -11.76
CA THR A 208 12.06 -6.15 -12.06
C THR A 208 13.52 -6.40 -11.62
N GLY A 209 14.39 -5.41 -11.74
CA GLY A 209 15.78 -5.50 -11.27
C GLY A 209 15.85 -5.70 -9.77
N LEU A 210 15.15 -4.87 -9.03
CA LEU A 210 15.04 -4.97 -7.57
C LEU A 210 14.44 -6.31 -7.11
N LEU A 211 13.43 -6.82 -7.84
CA LEU A 211 12.84 -8.12 -7.52
C LEU A 211 13.85 -9.26 -7.69
N ARG A 212 14.60 -9.28 -8.79
CA ARG A 212 15.65 -10.29 -9.02
C ARG A 212 16.72 -10.27 -7.92
N GLU A 213 17.12 -9.09 -7.49
CA GLU A 213 18.11 -8.94 -6.43
C GLU A 213 17.54 -9.39 -5.08
N ALA A 214 16.29 -9.04 -4.77
CA ALA A 214 15.61 -9.52 -3.57
C ALA A 214 15.58 -11.06 -3.51
N MET A 215 15.28 -11.72 -4.64
CA MET A 215 15.30 -13.18 -4.74
C MET A 215 16.69 -13.78 -4.48
N MET A 216 17.75 -13.12 -4.96
CA MET A 216 19.14 -13.58 -4.68
C MET A 216 19.56 -13.38 -3.23
N MET A 217 18.97 -12.40 -2.54
CA MET A 217 19.25 -12.15 -1.12
C MET A 217 18.47 -13.07 -0.18
N ALA A 218 17.38 -13.66 -0.66
CA ALA A 218 16.50 -14.53 0.13
C ALA A 218 16.94 -16.01 0.09
N GLY A 219 17.76 -16.43 -0.90
CA GLY A 219 18.35 -17.77 -1.00
C GLY A 219 19.68 -17.85 -0.28
#